data_fb341e6781541ff83f3a804d85a148ed
#
_entry.id   fb341e6781541ff83f3a804d85a148ed
#
_cell.length_a   1.000
_cell.length_b   1.000
_cell.length_c   1.000
_cell.angle_alpha   90.00
_cell.angle_beta   90.00
_cell.angle_gamma   90.00
#
_symmetry.space_group_name_H-M   'P 1'
#
loop_
_entity.id
_entity.type
_entity.pdbx_description
1 polymer ?
#
loop_
_entity_poly.entity_id
_entity_poly.type
_entity_poly.pdbx_seq_one_letter_code
_entity_poly.pdbx_strand_id
1 'polypeptide(L)'
;MKFSPAFGAARTLALGLVLLNAGPALAQKTTVKAKNDKIKTKITSTAGAVAKTKTTVAAAPQPTTFVASEPQVVVAAAPVLTPAVTAAEIPAGWLTDLDAAKAAAKAANRPILAVFSGSDWCKPCIMYEQEVFAKPEFVAYAKDKLVLAHFDFPRLKKNQPSAAQLKLNEAAAAQLNREGDFPLAVVISPDGKVLAKTGYITGGPAAFEAYLKKVVPTL
;
A
#
# COMPACT_ATOMS: atom_id res chain seq x y z
N MET A 1 -0.27 -62.74 -33.51
CA MET A 1 -1.26 -63.50 -32.76
C MET A 1 -2.07 -62.41 -32.02
N LYS A 2 -3.27 -62.01 -32.56
CA LYS A 2 -4.60 -62.45 -32.15
C LYS A 2 -4.75 -62.30 -30.62
N PHE A 3 -5.61 -61.45 -30.02
CA PHE A 3 -7.05 -61.25 -30.18
C PHE A 3 -7.49 -59.94 -29.51
N SER A 4 -8.40 -59.18 -30.10
CA SER A 4 -9.50 -58.43 -29.51
C SER A 4 -10.62 -59.42 -29.08
N PRO A 5 -11.63 -59.06 -28.28
CA PRO A 5 -12.57 -57.96 -28.37
C PRO A 5 -13.12 -57.43 -27.02
N ALA A 6 -13.62 -56.20 -26.94
CA ALA A 6 -15.01 -55.69 -26.97
C ALA A 6 -15.99 -56.27 -25.95
N PHE A 7 -16.65 -55.35 -25.23
CA PHE A 7 -18.06 -55.33 -24.72
C PHE A 7 -18.10 -54.15 -23.73
N GLY A 8 -18.79 -53.09 -23.84
CA GLY A 8 -20.20 -52.94 -24.23
C GLY A 8 -21.07 -52.91 -22.96
N ALA A 9 -21.38 -51.71 -22.42
CA ALA A 9 -22.58 -51.53 -21.64
C ALA A 9 -22.96 -50.04 -21.53
N ALA A 10 -23.97 -49.69 -22.28
CA ALA A 10 -24.77 -48.49 -22.09
C ALA A 10 -25.56 -48.59 -20.78
N ARG A 11 -25.61 -47.52 -20.00
CA ARG A 11 -26.67 -47.37 -18.98
C ARG A 11 -26.99 -45.88 -18.78
N THR A 12 -28.12 -45.54 -19.41
CA THR A 12 -29.34 -44.93 -18.88
C THR A 12 -29.21 -43.60 -18.15
N LEU A 13 -29.76 -42.59 -18.84
CA LEU A 13 -30.24 -41.31 -18.30
C LEU A 13 -31.09 -41.55 -17.05
N ALA A 14 -30.74 -40.87 -15.96
CA ALA A 14 -31.67 -40.57 -14.88
C ALA A 14 -31.90 -39.07 -14.87
N LEU A 15 -33.07 -38.70 -15.38
CA LEU A 15 -33.64 -37.35 -15.33
C LEU A 15 -34.07 -37.09 -13.88
N GLY A 16 -33.22 -36.44 -13.09
CA GLY A 16 -33.55 -36.02 -11.72
C GLY A 16 -34.19 -34.65 -11.76
N LEU A 17 -35.50 -34.65 -11.61
CA LEU A 17 -36.36 -33.49 -11.38
C LEU A 17 -36.01 -32.88 -10.02
N VAL A 18 -35.24 -31.77 -9.97
CA VAL A 18 -35.03 -31.00 -8.75
C VAL A 18 -36.12 -29.95 -8.65
N LEU A 19 -37.02 -30.19 -7.72
CA LEU A 19 -38.07 -29.28 -7.29
C LEU A 19 -37.45 -27.97 -6.75
N LEU A 20 -37.78 -26.85 -7.38
CA LEU A 20 -37.55 -25.51 -6.83
C LEU A 20 -38.37 -25.38 -5.54
N ASN A 21 -37.70 -25.35 -4.42
CA ASN A 21 -38.28 -24.92 -3.16
C ASN A 21 -38.00 -23.41 -3.00
N ALA A 22 -38.97 -22.62 -3.42
CA ALA A 22 -39.03 -21.19 -3.14
C ALA A 22 -39.47 -21.00 -1.68
N GLY A 23 -38.51 -20.84 -0.78
CA GLY A 23 -38.75 -20.41 0.60
C GLY A 23 -38.92 -18.87 0.64
N PRO A 24 -39.87 -18.36 1.45
CA PRO A 24 -40.11 -16.93 1.51
C PRO A 24 -38.95 -16.22 2.20
N ALA A 25 -38.41 -15.22 1.52
CA ALA A 25 -37.43 -14.29 2.07
C ALA A 25 -38.09 -13.47 3.20
N LEU A 26 -37.75 -13.79 4.44
CA LEU A 26 -38.07 -12.94 5.58
C LEU A 26 -37.16 -11.70 5.52
N ALA A 27 -37.72 -10.60 5.03
CA ALA A 27 -37.12 -9.29 5.11
C ALA A 27 -37.01 -8.87 6.58
N GLN A 28 -35.82 -8.96 7.16
CA GLN A 28 -35.54 -8.37 8.47
C GLN A 28 -35.41 -6.86 8.30
N LYS A 29 -36.46 -6.14 8.69
CA LYS A 29 -36.44 -4.71 8.90
C LYS A 29 -35.57 -4.39 10.11
N THR A 30 -34.33 -4.01 9.89
CA THR A 30 -33.49 -3.44 10.96
C THR A 30 -33.86 -1.97 11.12
N THR A 31 -34.67 -1.69 12.13
CA THR A 31 -35.02 -0.32 12.50
C THR A 31 -33.88 0.24 13.36
N VAL A 32 -33.01 1.04 12.76
CA VAL A 32 -32.00 1.80 13.50
C VAL A 32 -32.69 3.02 14.12
N LYS A 33 -32.91 2.98 15.43
CA LYS A 33 -33.44 4.08 16.20
C LYS A 33 -32.31 5.07 16.50
N ALA A 34 -32.19 6.11 15.70
CA ALA A 34 -31.27 7.21 15.97
C ALA A 34 -31.77 7.98 17.20
N LYS A 35 -31.01 7.97 18.28
CA LYS A 35 -31.21 8.84 19.42
C LYS A 35 -30.64 10.22 19.07
N ASN A 36 -31.52 11.21 18.94
CA ASN A 36 -31.16 12.61 18.81
C ASN A 36 -30.55 13.11 20.12
N ASP A 37 -29.24 13.24 20.17
CA ASP A 37 -28.60 14.08 21.17
C ASP A 37 -28.47 15.50 20.60
N LYS A 38 -29.27 16.40 21.18
CA LYS A 38 -29.28 17.84 20.91
C LYS A 38 -27.93 18.43 21.32
N ILE A 39 -27.10 18.75 20.35
CA ILE A 39 -25.96 19.65 20.57
C ILE A 39 -26.53 21.07 20.55
N LYS A 40 -26.68 21.68 21.75
CA LYS A 40 -26.96 23.10 21.88
C LYS A 40 -25.66 23.89 21.68
N THR A 41 -25.46 24.40 20.49
CA THR A 41 -24.41 25.37 20.23
C THR A 41 -24.93 26.76 20.65
N LYS A 42 -24.45 27.27 21.77
CA LYS A 42 -24.76 28.63 22.24
C LYS A 42 -23.77 29.58 21.57
N ILE A 43 -24.21 30.25 20.52
CA ILE A 43 -23.48 31.38 19.93
C ILE A 43 -23.77 32.62 20.73
N THR A 44 -22.80 33.09 21.50
CA THR A 44 -22.88 34.39 22.19
C THR A 44 -22.26 35.44 21.26
N SER A 45 -23.12 36.19 20.58
CA SER A 45 -22.72 37.43 19.91
C SER A 45 -22.43 38.51 20.93
N THR A 46 -21.22 39.01 20.97
CA THR A 46 -20.94 40.28 21.63
C THR A 46 -20.65 41.31 20.54
N ALA A 47 -21.59 42.18 20.36
CA ALA A 47 -21.46 43.37 19.53
C ALA A 47 -20.61 44.42 20.24
N GLY A 48 -19.76 45.09 19.52
CA GLY A 48 -19.07 46.27 20.02
C GLY A 48 -18.06 46.88 19.08
N ALA A 49 -18.49 47.91 18.43
CA ALA A 49 -17.86 49.18 18.08
C ALA A 49 -17.04 49.30 16.78
N VAL A 50 -17.62 50.10 15.95
CA VAL A 50 -17.17 50.88 14.78
C VAL A 50 -15.92 51.69 15.04
N ALA A 51 -14.96 51.64 14.10
CA ALA A 51 -14.10 52.80 13.81
C ALA A 51 -13.82 52.82 12.29
N LYS A 52 -14.40 53.82 11.64
CA LYS A 52 -14.09 54.24 10.28
C LYS A 52 -12.81 55.05 10.30
N THR A 53 -11.86 54.74 9.43
CA THR A 53 -10.83 55.71 9.04
C THR A 53 -10.68 55.64 7.53
N LYS A 54 -11.09 56.75 6.91
CA LYS A 54 -10.87 57.13 5.51
C LYS A 54 -9.47 57.74 5.43
N THR A 55 -8.67 57.33 4.48
CA THR A 55 -7.57 58.20 4.00
C THR A 55 -7.36 58.01 2.52
N THR A 56 -7.26 59.12 1.89
CA THR A 56 -7.41 59.54 0.51
C THR A 56 -6.11 59.30 -0.30
N VAL A 57 -6.34 59.07 -1.57
CA VAL A 57 -5.50 59.02 -2.76
C VAL A 57 -4.41 60.10 -2.84
N ALA A 58 -3.23 59.74 -3.36
CA ALA A 58 -2.41 60.63 -4.18
C ALA A 58 -1.64 59.85 -5.23
N ALA A 59 -1.63 60.39 -6.45
CA ALA A 59 -1.16 59.81 -7.71
C ALA A 59 0.33 60.02 -8.00
N ALA A 60 0.91 59.09 -8.72
CA ALA A 60 1.93 59.03 -9.76
C ALA A 60 2.97 60.23 -9.93
N PRO A 61 4.12 60.08 -10.65
CA PRO A 61 4.38 59.34 -11.87
C PRO A 61 5.75 58.61 -12.00
N GLN A 62 5.90 57.86 -13.11
CA GLN A 62 7.06 57.14 -13.61
C GLN A 62 8.21 58.04 -14.07
N PRO A 63 9.47 57.54 -14.31
CA PRO A 63 9.76 56.85 -15.57
C PRO A 63 10.80 55.71 -15.55
N THR A 64 10.61 54.77 -16.43
CA THR A 64 11.49 53.98 -17.32
C THR A 64 12.99 53.84 -17.02
N THR A 65 13.42 52.58 -16.89
CA THR A 65 14.63 52.09 -17.57
C THR A 65 14.46 50.55 -17.84
N PHE A 66 14.51 50.21 -19.12
CA PHE A 66 14.61 48.85 -19.62
C PHE A 66 16.04 48.34 -19.37
N VAL A 67 16.18 47.25 -18.62
CA VAL A 67 17.39 46.42 -18.67
C VAL A 67 16.92 45.04 -19.06
N ALA A 68 17.38 44.62 -20.22
CA ALA A 68 17.22 43.27 -20.73
C ALA A 68 17.92 42.29 -19.77
N SER A 69 17.17 41.36 -19.22
CA SER A 69 17.72 40.20 -18.51
C SER A 69 17.29 38.96 -19.27
N GLU A 70 18.29 38.11 -19.56
CA GLU A 70 18.26 36.83 -20.20
C GLU A 70 17.16 35.90 -19.66
N PRO A 71 16.67 34.97 -20.49
CA PRO A 71 15.69 33.95 -20.02
C PRO A 71 16.39 32.95 -19.11
N GLN A 72 16.19 33.09 -17.81
CA GLN A 72 16.53 32.02 -16.89
C GLN A 72 15.52 30.86 -17.12
N VAL A 73 16.08 29.75 -17.56
CA VAL A 73 15.39 28.45 -17.58
C VAL A 73 15.07 28.08 -16.15
N VAL A 74 13.87 28.35 -15.71
CA VAL A 74 13.34 27.78 -14.47
C VAL A 74 13.09 26.29 -14.72
N VAL A 75 14.07 25.49 -14.32
CA VAL A 75 13.85 24.05 -14.14
C VAL A 75 12.82 23.92 -13.02
N ALA A 76 11.59 23.60 -13.39
CA ALA A 76 10.53 23.29 -12.42
C ALA A 76 11.01 22.10 -11.59
N ALA A 77 11.43 22.37 -10.36
CA ALA A 77 11.66 21.33 -9.37
C ALA A 77 10.32 20.62 -9.14
N ALA A 78 10.28 19.35 -9.49
CA ALA A 78 9.18 18.47 -9.13
C ALA A 78 8.99 18.53 -7.60
N PRO A 79 7.76 18.51 -7.10
CA PRO A 79 7.52 18.51 -5.66
C PRO A 79 8.15 17.26 -5.07
N VAL A 80 9.21 17.44 -4.30
CA VAL A 80 9.74 16.39 -3.42
C VAL A 80 8.70 16.20 -2.33
N LEU A 81 7.87 15.17 -2.49
CA LEU A 81 7.00 14.68 -1.43
C LEU A 81 7.90 14.10 -0.35
N THR A 82 8.24 14.89 0.64
CA THR A 82 8.84 14.42 1.89
C THR A 82 7.75 13.68 2.68
N PRO A 83 7.83 12.35 2.84
CA PRO A 83 6.92 11.66 3.74
C PRO A 83 7.33 11.96 5.18
N ALA A 84 6.43 12.56 5.96
CA ALA A 84 6.55 12.59 7.40
C ALA A 84 6.33 11.17 7.93
N VAL A 85 7.40 10.42 8.15
CA VAL A 85 7.35 9.07 8.72
C VAL A 85 7.67 9.16 10.20
N THR A 86 6.64 9.06 11.03
CA THR A 86 6.76 8.71 12.45
C THR A 86 6.09 7.36 12.66
N ALA A 87 6.85 6.31 12.47
CA ALA A 87 6.55 4.94 12.89
C ALA A 87 7.84 4.16 12.87
N ALA A 88 7.89 2.97 13.50
CA ALA A 88 9.06 2.10 13.59
C ALA A 88 9.95 2.21 12.34
N GLU A 89 11.20 2.57 12.54
CA GLU A 89 12.13 2.99 11.47
C GLU A 89 12.12 2.00 10.30
N ILE A 90 11.50 2.42 9.20
CA ILE A 90 11.60 1.69 7.94
C ILE A 90 13.06 1.84 7.50
N PRO A 91 13.79 0.75 7.25
CA PRO A 91 15.17 0.84 6.80
C PRO A 91 15.31 1.74 5.58
N ALA A 92 16.37 2.54 5.52
CA ALA A 92 16.59 3.47 4.42
C ALA A 92 16.53 2.75 3.07
N GLY A 93 15.75 3.27 2.13
CA GLY A 93 15.58 2.71 0.79
C GLY A 93 14.31 1.87 0.58
N TRP A 94 13.48 1.67 1.60
CA TRP A 94 12.18 1.02 1.45
C TRP A 94 11.09 2.03 1.06
N LEU A 95 10.29 1.68 0.06
CA LEU A 95 9.11 2.44 -0.34
C LEU A 95 7.89 2.02 0.47
N THR A 96 6.95 2.94 0.64
CA THR A 96 5.71 2.69 1.41
C THR A 96 4.45 2.89 0.54
N ASP A 97 4.65 2.97 -0.76
CA ASP A 97 3.61 3.08 -1.77
C ASP A 97 3.86 2.02 -2.85
N LEU A 98 2.87 1.18 -3.11
CA LEU A 98 2.98 0.09 -4.08
C LEU A 98 3.09 0.59 -5.53
N ASP A 99 2.41 1.67 -5.87
CA ASP A 99 2.44 2.20 -7.22
C ASP A 99 3.77 2.91 -7.50
N ALA A 100 4.33 3.61 -6.50
CA ALA A 100 5.69 4.12 -6.55
C ALA A 100 6.73 3.00 -6.70
N ALA A 101 6.55 1.89 -5.96
CA ALA A 101 7.41 0.72 -6.07
C ALA A 101 7.33 0.08 -7.47
N LYS A 102 6.13 -0.04 -8.05
CA LYS A 102 5.94 -0.54 -9.42
C LYS A 102 6.60 0.37 -10.46
N ALA A 103 6.45 1.69 -10.31
CA ALA A 103 7.09 2.65 -11.20
C ALA A 103 8.62 2.55 -11.14
N ALA A 104 9.20 2.49 -9.93
CA ALA A 104 10.63 2.32 -9.72
C ALA A 104 11.15 0.98 -10.28
N ALA A 105 10.42 -0.10 -10.07
CA ALA A 105 10.75 -1.43 -10.57
C ALA A 105 10.80 -1.47 -12.09
N LYS A 106 9.80 -0.88 -12.74
CA LYS A 106 9.74 -0.77 -14.21
C LYS A 106 10.90 0.07 -14.76
N ALA A 107 11.20 1.21 -14.13
CA ALA A 107 12.28 2.09 -14.56
C ALA A 107 13.66 1.44 -14.40
N ALA A 108 13.88 0.71 -13.30
CA ALA A 108 15.14 0.04 -13.02
C ALA A 108 15.24 -1.37 -13.62
N ASN A 109 14.16 -1.91 -14.18
CA ASN A 109 14.02 -3.30 -14.62
C ASN A 109 14.42 -4.30 -13.53
N ARG A 110 13.93 -4.06 -12.29
CA ARG A 110 14.22 -4.88 -11.09
C ARG A 110 12.93 -5.40 -10.48
N PRO A 111 12.92 -6.63 -9.93
CA PRO A 111 11.78 -7.15 -9.20
C PRO A 111 11.55 -6.38 -7.90
N ILE A 112 10.30 -6.35 -7.45
CA ILE A 112 9.91 -5.76 -6.17
C ILE A 112 9.89 -6.87 -5.13
N LEU A 113 10.41 -6.58 -3.95
CA LEU A 113 10.13 -7.32 -2.72
C LEU A 113 9.18 -6.46 -1.87
N ALA A 114 7.91 -6.85 -1.81
CA ALA A 114 6.89 -6.19 -0.99
C ALA A 114 6.67 -6.99 0.29
N VAL A 115 6.87 -6.35 1.45
CA VAL A 115 6.76 -6.99 2.78
C VAL A 115 5.59 -6.41 3.54
N PHE A 116 4.72 -7.28 4.05
CA PHE A 116 3.61 -6.95 4.95
C PHE A 116 3.99 -7.36 6.36
N SER A 117 3.95 -6.41 7.29
CA SER A 117 4.43 -6.56 8.65
C SER A 117 3.45 -6.03 9.68
N GLY A 118 3.54 -6.55 10.89
CA GLY A 118 2.90 -5.99 12.10
C GLY A 118 3.97 -5.71 13.13
N SER A 119 4.67 -4.58 12.98
CA SER A 119 5.93 -4.26 13.67
C SER A 119 5.87 -4.33 15.21
N ASP A 120 4.70 -4.15 15.80
CA ASP A 120 4.55 -4.09 17.27
C ASP A 120 3.75 -5.26 17.90
N TRP A 121 3.27 -6.21 17.09
CA TRP A 121 2.48 -7.33 17.58
C TRP A 121 2.84 -8.69 16.97
N CYS A 122 3.38 -8.70 15.74
CA CYS A 122 3.67 -9.91 15.00
C CYS A 122 5.10 -10.37 15.30
N LYS A 123 5.28 -11.29 16.26
CA LYS A 123 6.62 -11.80 16.64
C LYS A 123 7.44 -12.31 15.45
N PRO A 124 6.90 -13.13 14.52
CA PRO A 124 7.68 -13.55 13.35
C PRO A 124 8.05 -12.40 12.42
N CYS A 125 7.25 -11.32 12.36
CA CYS A 125 7.58 -10.13 11.57
C CYS A 125 8.80 -9.42 12.14
N ILE A 126 8.82 -9.24 13.47
CA ILE A 126 9.94 -8.62 14.20
C ILE A 126 11.22 -9.43 14.00
N MET A 127 11.12 -10.76 14.07
CA MET A 127 12.26 -11.66 13.78
C MET A 127 12.73 -11.51 12.34
N TYR A 128 11.82 -11.43 11.38
CA TYR A 128 12.16 -11.30 9.96
C TYR A 128 12.92 -10.00 9.69
N GLU A 129 12.47 -8.89 10.31
CA GLU A 129 13.17 -7.61 10.24
C GLU A 129 14.58 -7.72 10.83
N GLN A 130 14.69 -8.23 12.06
CA GLN A 130 15.96 -8.29 12.78
C GLN A 130 16.98 -9.30 12.20
N GLU A 131 16.50 -10.44 11.71
CA GLU A 131 17.34 -11.56 11.28
C GLU A 131 17.66 -11.53 9.78
N VAL A 132 16.85 -10.80 8.97
CA VAL A 132 17.03 -10.73 7.52
C VAL A 132 17.14 -9.30 7.04
N PHE A 133 16.05 -8.50 7.12
CA PHE A 133 15.96 -7.24 6.39
C PHE A 133 16.87 -6.13 6.92
N ALA A 134 17.10 -6.09 8.24
CA ALA A 134 18.02 -5.14 8.87
C ALA A 134 19.50 -5.56 8.79
N LYS A 135 19.80 -6.76 8.28
CA LYS A 135 21.18 -7.24 8.20
C LYS A 135 21.93 -6.56 7.06
N PRO A 136 23.19 -6.14 7.31
CA PRO A 136 24.00 -5.48 6.28
C PRO A 136 24.18 -6.33 5.02
N GLU A 137 24.24 -7.64 5.16
CA GLU A 137 24.38 -8.60 4.05
C GLU A 137 23.16 -8.50 3.12
N PHE A 138 21.94 -8.52 3.68
CA PHE A 138 20.72 -8.39 2.89
C PHE A 138 20.61 -6.98 2.26
N VAL A 139 20.93 -5.93 3.02
CA VAL A 139 20.90 -4.56 2.51
C VAL A 139 21.84 -4.40 1.31
N ALA A 140 23.07 -4.94 1.41
CA ALA A 140 24.03 -4.92 0.32
C ALA A 140 23.54 -5.72 -0.90
N TYR A 141 22.97 -6.91 -0.67
CA TYR A 141 22.39 -7.73 -1.74
C TYR A 141 21.23 -7.05 -2.45
N ALA A 142 20.31 -6.46 -1.69
CA ALA A 142 19.07 -5.89 -2.22
C ALA A 142 19.31 -4.59 -2.99
N LYS A 143 20.31 -3.79 -2.59
CA LYS A 143 20.57 -2.42 -3.10
C LYS A 143 20.53 -2.31 -4.62
N ASP A 144 21.14 -3.24 -5.32
CA ASP A 144 21.27 -3.19 -6.79
C ASP A 144 20.39 -4.22 -7.52
N LYS A 145 19.66 -5.06 -6.78
CA LYS A 145 18.90 -6.17 -7.32
C LYS A 145 17.39 -6.05 -7.16
N LEU A 146 16.94 -5.35 -6.11
CA LEU A 146 15.54 -5.31 -5.75
C LEU A 146 15.05 -3.86 -5.59
N VAL A 147 13.77 -3.65 -5.83
CA VAL A 147 13.02 -2.52 -5.30
C VAL A 147 12.31 -3.01 -4.04
N LEU A 148 12.55 -2.35 -2.92
CA LEU A 148 12.01 -2.75 -1.63
C LEU A 148 10.75 -1.92 -1.29
N ALA A 149 9.68 -2.59 -0.86
CA ALA A 149 8.46 -1.96 -0.40
C ALA A 149 7.98 -2.58 0.91
N HIS A 150 7.58 -1.75 1.89
CA HIS A 150 7.18 -2.18 3.22
C HIS A 150 5.83 -1.59 3.61
N PHE A 151 4.91 -2.44 4.03
CA PHE A 151 3.54 -2.11 4.44
C PHE A 151 3.32 -2.59 5.85
N ASP A 152 3.41 -1.66 6.81
CA ASP A 152 3.27 -1.98 8.24
C ASP A 152 1.85 -1.72 8.75
N PHE A 153 1.38 -2.62 9.62
CA PHE A 153 0.06 -2.60 10.24
C PHE A 153 0.17 -2.69 11.77
N PRO A 154 0.74 -1.67 12.42
CA PRO A 154 0.89 -1.67 13.87
C PRO A 154 -0.46 -1.57 14.57
N ARG A 155 -0.57 -2.13 15.79
CA ARG A 155 -1.79 -2.09 16.63
C ARG A 155 -1.73 -1.02 17.71
N LEU A 156 -0.54 -0.67 18.18
CA LEU A 156 -0.37 0.36 19.22
C LEU A 156 -0.61 1.75 18.63
N LYS A 157 -1.46 2.55 19.28
CA LYS A 157 -1.80 3.91 18.83
C LYS A 157 -0.59 4.80 18.55
N LYS A 158 0.46 4.68 19.38
CA LYS A 158 1.70 5.46 19.22
C LYS A 158 2.49 5.13 17.96
N ASN A 159 2.27 3.95 17.37
CA ASN A 159 2.97 3.46 16.17
C ASN A 159 2.10 3.56 14.92
N GLN A 160 0.86 4.03 15.04
CA GLN A 160 -0.05 4.13 13.88
C GLN A 160 0.52 5.11 12.85
N PRO A 161 0.57 4.72 11.57
CA PRO A 161 0.93 5.63 10.50
C PRO A 161 -0.14 6.71 10.30
N SER A 162 0.17 7.72 9.51
CA SER A 162 -0.84 8.71 9.10
C SER A 162 -2.02 8.03 8.39
N ALA A 163 -3.20 8.66 8.43
CA ALA A 163 -4.39 8.13 7.74
C ALA A 163 -4.16 7.97 6.22
N ALA A 164 -3.33 8.83 5.61
CA ALA A 164 -2.94 8.72 4.21
C ALA A 164 -2.09 7.46 3.97
N GLN A 165 -1.07 7.23 4.82
CA GLN A 165 -0.21 6.05 4.72
C GLN A 165 -0.99 4.75 4.98
N LEU A 166 -1.92 4.76 5.95
CA LEU A 166 -2.75 3.59 6.22
C LEU A 166 -3.57 3.19 4.98
N LYS A 167 -4.14 4.16 4.25
CA LYS A 167 -4.85 3.89 3.00
C LYS A 167 -3.95 3.26 1.92
N LEU A 168 -2.70 3.69 1.81
CA LEU A 168 -1.73 3.09 0.88
C LEU A 168 -1.41 1.65 1.28
N ASN A 169 -1.20 1.39 2.57
CA ASN A 169 -0.95 0.04 3.08
C ASN A 169 -2.17 -0.88 2.84
N GLU A 170 -3.38 -0.40 3.12
CA GLU A 170 -4.62 -1.13 2.86
C GLU A 170 -4.83 -1.42 1.36
N ALA A 171 -4.53 -0.45 0.49
CA ALA A 171 -4.62 -0.63 -0.97
C ALA A 171 -3.61 -1.67 -1.48
N ALA A 172 -2.39 -1.67 -0.93
CA ALA A 172 -1.39 -2.69 -1.22
C ALA A 172 -1.84 -4.08 -0.72
N ALA A 173 -2.38 -4.16 0.49
CA ALA A 173 -2.89 -5.42 1.05
C ALA A 173 -4.08 -5.96 0.25
N ALA A 174 -5.01 -5.11 -0.20
CA ALA A 174 -6.13 -5.52 -1.04
C ALA A 174 -5.69 -6.14 -2.38
N GLN A 175 -4.51 -5.78 -2.89
CA GLN A 175 -3.95 -6.36 -4.12
C GLN A 175 -3.13 -7.63 -3.86
N LEU A 176 -2.31 -7.65 -2.81
CA LEU A 176 -1.24 -8.63 -2.62
C LEU A 176 -1.43 -9.55 -1.42
N ASN A 177 -2.16 -9.13 -0.39
CA ASN A 177 -2.33 -9.82 0.89
C ASN A 177 -3.80 -9.85 1.34
N ARG A 178 -4.67 -10.38 0.50
CA ARG A 178 -6.12 -10.45 0.79
C ARG A 178 -6.46 -11.35 1.96
N GLU A 179 -5.65 -12.36 2.18
CA GLU A 179 -5.79 -13.34 3.26
C GLU A 179 -5.39 -12.75 4.62
N GLY A 180 -4.61 -11.64 4.62
CA GLY A 180 -4.15 -10.99 5.84
C GLY A 180 -3.02 -11.75 6.55
N ASP A 181 -2.14 -12.37 5.78
CA ASP A 181 -0.99 -13.12 6.31
C ASP A 181 0.11 -12.17 6.83
N PHE A 182 0.69 -12.52 8.00
CA PHE A 182 1.79 -11.77 8.61
C PHE A 182 2.81 -12.71 9.28
N PRO A 183 4.12 -12.60 8.96
CA PRO A 183 4.68 -11.80 7.88
C PRO A 183 4.37 -12.38 6.51
N LEU A 184 4.23 -11.51 5.51
CA LEU A 184 4.15 -11.93 4.12
C LEU A 184 5.17 -11.15 3.30
N ALA A 185 6.02 -11.87 2.56
CA ALA A 185 6.91 -11.31 1.55
C ALA A 185 6.41 -11.73 0.16
N VAL A 186 6.15 -10.75 -0.71
CA VAL A 186 5.67 -10.97 -2.07
C VAL A 186 6.73 -10.51 -3.05
N VAL A 187 7.15 -11.40 -3.94
CA VAL A 187 8.07 -11.07 -5.03
C VAL A 187 7.27 -10.79 -6.29
N ILE A 188 7.51 -9.63 -6.90
CA ILE A 188 6.75 -9.13 -8.04
C ILE A 188 7.76 -8.78 -9.15
N SER A 189 7.50 -9.19 -10.38
CA SER A 189 8.33 -8.84 -11.53
C SER A 189 8.23 -7.35 -11.89
N PRO A 190 9.17 -6.80 -12.69
CA PRO A 190 9.14 -5.39 -13.10
C PRO A 190 7.87 -4.99 -13.88
N ASP A 191 7.20 -5.93 -14.51
CA ASP A 191 5.92 -5.76 -15.22
C ASP A 191 4.69 -5.93 -14.31
N GLY A 192 4.89 -6.16 -13.00
CA GLY A 192 3.83 -6.19 -12.00
C GLY A 192 3.20 -7.56 -11.74
N LYS A 193 3.75 -8.65 -12.29
CA LYS A 193 3.26 -10.01 -12.05
C LYS A 193 3.81 -10.55 -10.73
N VAL A 194 2.95 -11.11 -9.87
CA VAL A 194 3.37 -11.82 -8.67
C VAL A 194 4.09 -13.11 -9.07
N LEU A 195 5.34 -13.25 -8.66
CA LEU A 195 6.20 -14.41 -8.93
C LEU A 195 6.13 -15.41 -7.80
N ALA A 196 6.13 -14.95 -6.55
CA ALA A 196 6.01 -15.81 -5.38
C ALA A 196 5.51 -15.04 -4.15
N LYS A 197 5.02 -15.81 -3.18
CA LYS A 197 4.67 -15.37 -1.83
C LYS A 197 5.32 -16.31 -0.82
N THR A 198 5.82 -15.79 0.29
CA THR A 198 6.37 -16.57 1.39
C THR A 198 6.17 -15.86 2.73
N GLY A 199 6.08 -16.63 3.79
CA GLY A 199 6.18 -16.15 5.15
C GLY A 199 7.64 -16.01 5.61
N TYR A 200 7.85 -16.09 6.94
CA TYR A 200 9.17 -16.06 7.53
C TYR A 200 10.03 -17.29 7.12
N ILE A 201 11.23 -17.04 6.61
CA ILE A 201 12.22 -18.06 6.27
C ILE A 201 13.34 -18.00 7.31
N THR A 202 13.59 -19.10 7.99
CA THR A 202 14.69 -19.25 8.95
C THR A 202 16.03 -19.36 8.24
N GLY A 203 17.13 -18.99 8.92
CA GLY A 203 18.49 -19.11 8.38
C GLY A 203 19.08 -17.80 7.88
N GLY A 204 18.46 -16.67 8.19
CA GLY A 204 18.98 -15.33 7.95
C GLY A 204 19.06 -14.93 6.47
N PRO A 205 19.90 -13.92 6.15
CA PRO A 205 20.00 -13.35 4.80
C PRO A 205 20.34 -14.39 3.73
N ALA A 206 21.30 -15.27 3.99
CA ALA A 206 21.74 -16.26 3.00
C ALA A 206 20.62 -17.21 2.58
N ALA A 207 19.80 -17.67 3.52
CA ALA A 207 18.65 -18.54 3.21
C ALA A 207 17.58 -17.80 2.40
N PHE A 208 17.33 -16.53 2.75
CA PHE A 208 16.35 -15.71 2.03
C PHE A 208 16.84 -15.34 0.63
N GLU A 209 18.11 -15.00 0.47
CA GLU A 209 18.72 -14.78 -0.85
C GLU A 209 18.68 -16.03 -1.74
N ALA A 210 18.94 -17.20 -1.18
CA ALA A 210 18.81 -18.46 -1.91
C ALA A 210 17.36 -18.69 -2.40
N TYR A 211 16.39 -18.36 -1.56
CA TYR A 211 14.98 -18.38 -1.96
C TYR A 211 14.69 -17.39 -3.10
N LEU A 212 15.17 -16.13 -3.00
CA LEU A 212 14.98 -15.13 -4.05
C LEU A 212 15.58 -15.56 -5.39
N LYS A 213 16.79 -16.11 -5.39
CA LYS A 213 17.46 -16.65 -6.60
C LYS A 213 16.70 -17.83 -7.23
N LYS A 214 16.03 -18.64 -6.40
CA LYS A 214 15.18 -19.72 -6.90
C LYS A 214 13.91 -19.19 -7.59
N VAL A 215 13.32 -18.13 -7.05
CA VAL A 215 12.09 -17.53 -7.57
C VAL A 215 12.34 -16.62 -8.77
N VAL A 216 13.46 -15.91 -8.74
CA VAL A 216 13.91 -14.98 -9.79
C VAL A 216 15.33 -15.38 -10.20
N PRO A 217 15.50 -16.31 -11.14
CA PRO A 217 16.82 -16.82 -11.51
C PRO A 217 17.81 -15.80 -12.05
N THR A 218 17.34 -14.60 -12.39
CA THR A 218 18.16 -13.49 -12.89
C THR A 218 18.80 -12.63 -11.78
N LEU A 219 18.52 -12.91 -10.49
CA LEU A 219 19.08 -12.18 -9.34
C LEU A 219 20.50 -12.57 -8.96
#